data_ccd803f61672dc3a315c14783a1970a9
#
_entry.id   ccd803f61672dc3a315c14783a1970a9
#
_cell.length_a   1.000
_cell.length_b   1.000
_cell.length_c   1.000
_cell.angle_alpha   90.00
_cell.angle_beta   90.00
_cell.angle_gamma   90.00
#
_symmetry.space_group_name_H-M   'P 1'
#
loop_
_entity.id
_entity.type
_entity.pdbx_description
1 polymer ?
#
loop_
_entity_poly.entity_id
_entity_poly.type
_entity_poly.pdbx_seq_one_letter_code
_entity_poly.pdbx_strand_id
1 'polypeptide(L)'
;MSMTFLEANTAVTGPGQIFELIDGEVRGVKMKVFKNAPAHLGQVFAGSRGHGDKTFLVYEDEIITFAQAADRIDALASLLVNTYGVKKGDRVAVAMRNFPEWVMSFAAIISVGAINVSMNSWWTEDEMDFALEDSGATVLICDQQRFDIGAASCVKKNIKVLVVRAEKPLPAGIDKWEEVLPLGDKHPGADISPDDDATILYTSGTTGRPKGAVSTHRAILSSIMAFSARNTIFQMSGTKLKDVDGPEVPTSFILIVPLFHVTGCVPVMLSCFVAGLKLAIMYKWDPEKALEMIEREQITNFVGVPTQSWDLVNSPAFEKYDTSSLRAVGGGGAPSPTSLVGKVNDKVKNGNPQLGYGMTETNAFGPAITGSDYLSHPTSTGRASWPMMVEVRDENLKPVPTGQSGEIWFFGPMLIRGYWNRPDATAETIVDGWLRSGDLGRLDADGYVYVEDRVKDMILRAGENVYGAEVESAIYEHPAVHEAAVFGVPHERLGEEVGVAILVNDGMTLTPEELWAFLDIKIAKFKIPTQVVIMSEPLPRNAAGKFLKRELQQHVVKGTLKAASR
;
A
#
# COMPACT_ATOMS: atom_id res chain seq x y z
N MET A 1 1.14 22.56 27.68
CA MET A 1 0.08 21.55 27.49
C MET A 1 0.16 21.11 26.03
N SER A 2 0.13 19.83 25.74
CA SER A 2 -0.01 19.32 24.37
C SER A 2 -1.38 19.72 23.83
N MET A 3 -1.45 20.01 22.53
CA MET A 3 -2.71 20.26 21.84
C MET A 3 -3.53 18.98 21.75
N THR A 4 -4.85 19.09 21.65
CA THR A 4 -5.68 17.97 21.17
C THR A 4 -5.35 17.69 19.70
N PHE A 5 -5.69 16.50 19.20
CA PHE A 5 -5.46 16.15 17.80
C PHE A 5 -6.16 17.11 16.83
N LEU A 6 -7.36 17.59 17.17
CA LEU A 6 -8.10 18.55 16.37
C LEU A 6 -7.44 19.95 16.36
N GLU A 7 -6.96 20.41 17.51
CA GLU A 7 -6.20 21.67 17.61
C GLU A 7 -4.91 21.60 16.80
N ALA A 8 -4.17 20.48 16.88
CA ALA A 8 -2.96 20.27 16.09
C ALA A 8 -3.24 20.26 14.57
N ASN A 9 -4.31 19.58 14.13
CA ASN A 9 -4.76 19.63 12.73
C ASN A 9 -5.03 21.07 12.31
N THR A 10 -5.79 21.83 13.12
CA THR A 10 -6.14 23.23 12.82
C THR A 10 -4.90 24.12 12.77
N ALA A 11 -3.95 23.93 13.68
CA ALA A 11 -2.71 24.71 13.71
C ALA A 11 -1.81 24.44 12.50
N VAL A 12 -1.64 23.17 12.12
CA VAL A 12 -0.76 22.75 11.01
C VAL A 12 -1.33 23.13 9.65
N THR A 13 -2.67 23.14 9.52
CA THR A 13 -3.35 23.42 8.25
C THR A 13 -3.97 24.81 8.16
N GLY A 14 -3.72 25.65 9.16
CA GLY A 14 -4.24 27.01 9.25
C GLY A 14 -3.59 28.01 8.30
N PRO A 15 -4.11 29.24 8.23
CA PRO A 15 -3.60 30.28 7.34
C PRO A 15 -2.10 30.58 7.58
N GLY A 16 -1.35 30.73 6.50
CA GLY A 16 0.08 31.04 6.51
C GLY A 16 1.00 29.86 6.77
N GLN A 17 0.45 28.67 7.03
CA GLN A 17 1.23 27.46 7.22
C GLN A 17 1.63 26.82 5.86
N ILE A 18 2.67 26.00 5.87
CA ILE A 18 3.11 25.26 4.67
C ILE A 18 2.01 24.33 4.15
N PHE A 19 1.20 23.77 5.07
CA PHE A 19 0.07 22.88 4.76
C PHE A 19 -1.29 23.59 4.84
N GLU A 20 -1.32 24.91 4.58
CA GLU A 20 -2.55 25.70 4.60
C GLU A 20 -3.62 25.08 3.70
N LEU A 21 -4.82 24.90 4.26
CA LEU A 21 -5.99 24.42 3.55
C LEU A 21 -6.92 25.58 3.21
N ILE A 22 -7.38 25.62 1.98
CA ILE A 22 -8.36 26.58 1.47
C ILE A 22 -9.59 25.85 0.93
N ASP A 23 -10.69 26.59 0.79
CA ASP A 23 -11.85 26.07 0.08
C ASP A 23 -11.54 25.98 -1.41
N GLY A 24 -11.87 24.84 -2.00
CA GLY A 24 -11.68 24.55 -3.41
C GLY A 24 -12.77 23.65 -3.95
N GLU A 25 -12.68 23.36 -5.24
CA GLU A 25 -13.59 22.46 -5.92
C GLU A 25 -12.78 21.39 -6.68
N VAL A 26 -13.12 20.13 -6.49
CA VAL A 26 -12.49 19.00 -7.17
C VAL A 26 -13.60 18.17 -7.84
N ARG A 27 -13.59 18.09 -9.16
CA ARG A 27 -14.61 17.36 -9.94
C ARG A 27 -16.07 17.74 -9.59
N GLY A 28 -16.32 19.04 -9.40
CA GLY A 28 -17.65 19.56 -9.06
C GLY A 28 -18.04 19.43 -7.58
N VAL A 29 -17.16 18.90 -6.72
CA VAL A 29 -17.40 18.74 -5.29
C VAL A 29 -16.58 19.77 -4.50
N LYS A 30 -17.25 20.56 -3.65
CA LYS A 30 -16.58 21.52 -2.75
C LYS A 30 -15.89 20.78 -1.62
N MET A 31 -14.61 21.09 -1.40
CA MET A 31 -13.80 20.47 -0.34
C MET A 31 -12.59 21.33 0.01
N LYS A 32 -11.90 21.00 1.10
CA LYS A 32 -10.62 21.60 1.45
C LYS A 32 -9.51 21.03 0.57
N VAL A 33 -8.65 21.92 0.03
CA VAL A 33 -7.48 21.56 -0.76
C VAL A 33 -6.24 22.27 -0.23
N PHE A 34 -5.05 21.70 -0.45
CA PHE A 34 -3.80 22.36 -0.07
C PHE A 34 -3.50 23.54 -0.99
N LYS A 35 -3.39 24.72 -0.41
CA LYS A 35 -3.05 25.96 -1.12
C LYS A 35 -1.68 25.92 -1.79
N ASN A 36 -0.71 25.32 -1.10
CA ASN A 36 0.69 25.32 -1.49
C ASN A 36 1.13 23.99 -2.16
N ALA A 37 0.18 23.13 -2.57
CA ALA A 37 0.52 21.94 -3.32
C ALA A 37 1.15 22.28 -4.67
N PRO A 38 2.18 21.56 -5.12
CA PRO A 38 2.63 21.63 -6.51
C PRO A 38 1.46 21.39 -7.47
N ALA A 39 1.48 22.02 -8.64
CA ALA A 39 0.40 21.87 -9.61
C ALA A 39 0.31 20.43 -10.15
N HIS A 40 1.46 19.78 -10.37
CA HIS A 40 1.53 18.41 -10.87
C HIS A 40 2.83 17.71 -10.42
N LEU A 41 2.86 16.38 -10.48
CA LEU A 41 4.01 15.56 -10.04
C LEU A 41 5.30 15.87 -10.80
N GLY A 42 5.23 16.30 -12.05
CA GLY A 42 6.40 16.73 -12.81
C GLY A 42 7.18 17.86 -12.12
N GLN A 43 6.50 18.75 -11.37
CA GLN A 43 7.19 19.77 -10.56
C GLN A 43 7.96 19.16 -9.38
N VAL A 44 7.45 18.09 -8.79
CA VAL A 44 8.15 17.34 -7.73
C VAL A 44 9.43 16.72 -8.27
N PHE A 45 9.35 16.04 -9.42
CA PHE A 45 10.51 15.41 -10.05
C PHE A 45 11.53 16.44 -10.51
N ALA A 46 11.08 17.56 -11.07
CA ALA A 46 11.97 18.69 -11.41
C ALA A 46 12.64 19.29 -10.16
N GLY A 47 11.89 19.49 -9.08
CA GLY A 47 12.42 20.00 -7.81
C GLY A 47 13.42 19.07 -7.15
N SER A 48 13.27 17.75 -7.29
CA SER A 48 14.17 16.75 -6.70
C SER A 48 15.63 16.85 -7.25
N ARG A 49 15.82 17.44 -8.43
CA ARG A 49 17.16 17.75 -8.99
C ARG A 49 18.01 18.60 -8.07
N GLY A 50 17.38 19.46 -7.25
CA GLY A 50 18.08 20.29 -6.27
C GLY A 50 18.81 19.50 -5.18
N HIS A 51 18.54 18.20 -5.05
CA HIS A 51 19.27 17.32 -4.13
C HIS A 51 20.64 16.87 -4.67
N GLY A 52 20.91 17.02 -5.97
CA GLY A 52 22.22 16.87 -6.60
C GLY A 52 22.82 15.47 -6.39
N ASP A 53 24.02 15.44 -5.84
CA ASP A 53 24.81 14.21 -5.66
C ASP A 53 24.43 13.41 -4.40
N LYS A 54 23.36 13.79 -3.67
CA LYS A 54 22.85 12.94 -2.58
C LYS A 54 22.41 11.59 -3.14
N THR A 55 22.71 10.53 -2.40
CA THR A 55 22.23 9.18 -2.71
C THR A 55 20.72 9.16 -2.71
N PHE A 56 20.14 8.70 -3.82
CA PHE A 56 18.70 8.53 -3.97
C PHE A 56 18.30 7.06 -3.92
N LEU A 57 18.77 6.26 -4.86
CA LEU A 57 18.40 4.84 -4.96
C LEU A 57 19.62 3.96 -4.62
N VAL A 58 19.35 2.94 -3.80
CA VAL A 58 20.31 1.88 -3.52
C VAL A 58 19.64 0.55 -3.87
N TYR A 59 20.25 -0.22 -4.74
CA TYR A 59 19.80 -1.53 -5.15
C TYR A 59 20.99 -2.49 -5.23
N GLU A 60 21.05 -3.48 -4.35
CA GLU A 60 22.23 -4.34 -4.20
C GLU A 60 23.50 -3.48 -4.02
N ASP A 61 24.45 -3.52 -4.98
CA ASP A 61 25.68 -2.72 -4.98
C ASP A 61 25.55 -1.44 -5.84
N GLU A 62 24.39 -1.22 -6.47
CA GLU A 62 24.14 -0.04 -7.29
C GLU A 62 23.73 1.15 -6.43
N ILE A 63 24.43 2.27 -6.58
CA ILE A 63 24.10 3.54 -5.94
C ILE A 63 23.84 4.57 -7.03
N ILE A 64 22.64 5.17 -6.99
CA ILE A 64 22.22 6.19 -7.95
C ILE A 64 21.90 7.48 -7.19
N THR A 65 22.56 8.59 -7.57
CA THR A 65 22.27 9.90 -6.99
C THR A 65 21.02 10.53 -7.60
N PHE A 66 20.48 11.59 -6.97
CA PHE A 66 19.38 12.35 -7.56
C PHE A 66 19.75 12.93 -8.92
N ALA A 67 20.96 13.44 -9.10
CA ALA A 67 21.45 13.95 -10.39
C ALA A 67 21.45 12.86 -11.46
N GLN A 68 22.01 11.69 -11.16
CA GLN A 68 22.04 10.56 -12.10
C GLN A 68 20.64 10.02 -12.44
N ALA A 69 19.75 9.99 -11.45
CA ALA A 69 18.35 9.60 -11.70
C ALA A 69 17.65 10.64 -12.59
N ALA A 70 17.86 11.93 -12.35
CA ALA A 70 17.30 13.00 -13.16
C ALA A 70 17.75 12.93 -14.62
N ASP A 71 19.03 12.66 -14.89
CA ASP A 71 19.54 12.52 -16.25
C ASP A 71 18.88 11.33 -16.99
N ARG A 72 18.68 10.21 -16.30
CA ARG A 72 18.02 9.04 -16.87
C ARG A 72 16.51 9.26 -17.06
N ILE A 73 15.86 9.99 -16.16
CA ILE A 73 14.45 10.40 -16.30
C ILE A 73 14.28 11.29 -17.53
N ASP A 74 15.17 12.25 -17.76
CA ASP A 74 15.13 13.14 -18.93
C ASP A 74 15.32 12.37 -20.22
N ALA A 75 16.32 11.49 -20.25
CA ALA A 75 16.61 10.66 -21.41
C ALA A 75 15.41 9.76 -21.75
N LEU A 76 14.78 9.13 -20.74
CA LEU A 76 13.58 8.33 -20.98
C LEU A 76 12.39 9.19 -21.42
N ALA A 77 12.18 10.35 -20.83
CA ALA A 77 11.16 11.30 -21.25
C ALA A 77 11.34 11.71 -22.72
N SER A 78 12.60 11.99 -23.14
CA SER A 78 12.95 12.27 -24.53
C SER A 78 12.65 11.07 -25.45
N LEU A 79 13.04 9.86 -25.07
CA LEU A 79 12.76 8.63 -25.82
C LEU A 79 11.26 8.41 -26.02
N LEU A 80 10.47 8.55 -24.94
CA LEU A 80 9.02 8.36 -24.99
C LEU A 80 8.37 9.34 -25.97
N VAL A 81 8.72 10.63 -25.91
CA VAL A 81 8.08 11.64 -26.75
C VAL A 81 8.65 11.66 -28.17
N ASN A 82 9.97 11.74 -28.33
CA ASN A 82 10.60 12.02 -29.60
C ASN A 82 10.76 10.76 -30.47
N THR A 83 10.89 9.57 -29.86
CA THR A 83 11.11 8.31 -30.58
C THR A 83 9.85 7.45 -30.59
N TYR A 84 9.19 7.26 -29.46
CA TYR A 84 7.98 6.43 -29.38
C TYR A 84 6.70 7.20 -29.68
N GLY A 85 6.75 8.53 -29.75
CA GLY A 85 5.61 9.39 -30.10
C GLY A 85 4.54 9.48 -29.02
N VAL A 86 4.89 9.22 -27.76
CA VAL A 86 3.98 9.30 -26.62
C VAL A 86 3.51 10.74 -26.42
N LYS A 87 2.22 10.92 -26.23
CA LYS A 87 1.55 12.20 -26.04
C LYS A 87 0.91 12.25 -24.66
N LYS A 88 0.58 13.47 -24.22
CA LYS A 88 -0.24 13.69 -23.02
C LYS A 88 -1.51 12.84 -23.06
N GLY A 89 -1.77 12.12 -21.96
CA GLY A 89 -2.91 11.21 -21.82
C GLY A 89 -2.72 9.81 -22.42
N ASP A 90 -1.62 9.54 -23.12
CA ASP A 90 -1.29 8.18 -23.54
C ASP A 90 -0.92 7.32 -22.32
N ARG A 91 -1.20 6.02 -22.40
CA ARG A 91 -0.91 5.07 -21.32
C ARG A 91 0.39 4.37 -21.65
N VAL A 92 1.32 4.43 -20.70
CA VAL A 92 2.59 3.69 -20.74
C VAL A 92 2.59 2.70 -19.58
N ALA A 93 2.63 1.41 -19.92
CA ALA A 93 2.63 0.34 -18.95
C ALA A 93 4.03 0.09 -18.39
N VAL A 94 4.11 -0.14 -17.08
CA VAL A 94 5.34 -0.54 -16.39
C VAL A 94 5.10 -1.87 -15.71
N ALA A 95 5.79 -2.91 -16.16
CA ALA A 95 5.67 -4.29 -15.67
C ALA A 95 7.05 -4.84 -15.30
N MET A 96 7.49 -4.61 -14.08
CA MET A 96 8.76 -5.13 -13.58
C MET A 96 8.74 -5.27 -12.05
N ARG A 97 9.71 -6.00 -11.51
CA ARG A 97 9.96 -6.04 -10.07
C ARG A 97 10.43 -4.69 -9.54
N ASN A 98 10.73 -4.65 -8.24
CA ASN A 98 11.32 -3.47 -7.64
C ASN A 98 12.75 -3.25 -8.15
N PHE A 99 12.89 -2.41 -9.15
CA PHE A 99 14.15 -1.99 -9.74
C PHE A 99 14.25 -0.46 -9.75
N PRO A 100 15.45 0.12 -9.74
CA PRO A 100 15.64 1.57 -9.95
C PRO A 100 14.96 2.08 -11.21
N GLU A 101 14.95 1.29 -12.28
CA GLU A 101 14.32 1.62 -13.56
C GLU A 101 12.81 1.82 -13.44
N TRP A 102 12.13 1.13 -12.50
CA TRP A 102 10.72 1.38 -12.22
C TRP A 102 10.48 2.80 -11.74
N VAL A 103 11.31 3.26 -10.78
CA VAL A 103 11.23 4.60 -10.19
C VAL A 103 11.44 5.68 -11.25
N MET A 104 12.45 5.49 -12.11
CA MET A 104 12.78 6.42 -13.19
C MET A 104 11.72 6.41 -14.29
N SER A 105 11.18 5.23 -14.63
CA SER A 105 10.08 5.10 -15.61
C SER A 105 8.82 5.82 -15.15
N PHE A 106 8.42 5.63 -13.89
CA PHE A 106 7.27 6.30 -13.31
C PHE A 106 7.41 7.83 -13.40
N ALA A 107 8.57 8.37 -13.04
CA ALA A 107 8.82 9.79 -13.07
C ALA A 107 8.84 10.34 -14.51
N ALA A 108 9.48 9.66 -15.44
CA ALA A 108 9.55 10.08 -16.85
C ALA A 108 8.17 10.09 -17.51
N ILE A 109 7.40 9.01 -17.36
CA ILE A 109 6.05 8.87 -17.94
C ILE A 109 5.13 10.00 -17.48
N ILE A 110 5.07 10.21 -16.16
CA ILE A 110 4.17 11.19 -15.56
C ILE A 110 4.61 12.62 -15.89
N SER A 111 5.92 12.88 -15.98
CA SER A 111 6.43 14.22 -16.25
C SER A 111 6.22 14.71 -17.69
N VAL A 112 5.96 13.80 -18.63
CA VAL A 112 5.54 14.16 -19.99
C VAL A 112 4.01 14.21 -20.18
N GLY A 113 3.26 14.08 -19.07
CA GLY A 113 1.80 14.11 -19.08
C GLY A 113 1.16 12.80 -19.57
N ALA A 114 1.91 11.74 -19.72
CA ALA A 114 1.40 10.40 -19.98
C ALA A 114 0.93 9.75 -18.67
N ILE A 115 0.08 8.74 -18.78
CA ILE A 115 -0.51 8.01 -17.65
C ILE A 115 0.32 6.76 -17.39
N ASN A 116 0.90 6.65 -16.20
CA ASN A 116 1.61 5.45 -15.78
C ASN A 116 0.63 4.34 -15.43
N VAL A 117 0.68 3.22 -16.16
CA VAL A 117 -0.09 2.01 -15.88
C VAL A 117 0.80 1.03 -15.10
N SER A 118 0.65 0.99 -13.79
CA SER A 118 1.43 0.10 -12.94
C SER A 118 0.85 -1.32 -13.00
N MET A 119 1.55 -2.22 -13.65
CA MET A 119 1.14 -3.61 -13.81
C MET A 119 1.72 -4.50 -12.70
N ASN A 120 0.91 -5.40 -12.20
CA ASN A 120 1.36 -6.36 -11.20
C ASN A 120 2.41 -7.30 -11.82
N SER A 121 3.61 -7.29 -11.26
CA SER A 121 4.75 -8.08 -11.75
C SER A 121 4.61 -9.60 -11.52
N TRP A 122 3.53 -10.06 -10.90
CA TRP A 122 3.25 -11.48 -10.65
C TRP A 122 2.10 -12.02 -11.51
N TRP A 123 1.57 -11.19 -12.39
CA TRP A 123 0.49 -11.59 -13.30
C TRP A 123 0.93 -12.68 -14.27
N THR A 124 -0.05 -13.51 -14.60
CA THR A 124 0.03 -14.48 -15.70
C THR A 124 -0.08 -13.78 -17.06
N GLU A 125 0.13 -14.52 -18.14
CA GLU A 125 -0.02 -14.00 -19.50
C GLU A 125 -1.43 -13.44 -19.75
N ASP A 126 -2.48 -14.17 -19.35
CA ASP A 126 -3.88 -13.74 -19.52
C ASP A 126 -4.21 -12.46 -18.76
N GLU A 127 -3.70 -12.31 -17.53
CA GLU A 127 -3.90 -11.11 -16.71
C GLU A 127 -3.16 -9.91 -17.31
N MET A 128 -1.95 -10.12 -17.80
CA MET A 128 -1.15 -9.09 -18.45
C MET A 128 -1.77 -8.67 -19.79
N ASP A 129 -2.23 -9.63 -20.61
CA ASP A 129 -2.93 -9.37 -21.87
C ASP A 129 -4.19 -8.53 -21.63
N PHE A 130 -4.99 -8.91 -20.64
CA PHE A 130 -6.17 -8.15 -20.23
C PHE A 130 -5.82 -6.70 -19.85
N ALA A 131 -4.81 -6.48 -19.02
CA ALA A 131 -4.49 -5.14 -18.55
C ALA A 131 -3.89 -4.25 -19.64
N LEU A 132 -3.11 -4.81 -20.56
CA LEU A 132 -2.62 -4.11 -21.76
C LEU A 132 -3.77 -3.68 -22.67
N GLU A 133 -4.77 -4.54 -22.85
CA GLU A 133 -5.96 -4.25 -23.64
C GLU A 133 -6.88 -3.24 -22.96
N ASP A 134 -7.23 -3.46 -21.70
CA ASP A 134 -8.14 -2.60 -20.92
C ASP A 134 -7.59 -1.17 -20.78
N SER A 135 -6.28 -1.04 -20.50
CA SER A 135 -5.63 0.27 -20.41
C SER A 135 -5.43 0.94 -21.77
N GLY A 136 -5.33 0.16 -22.84
CA GLY A 136 -4.94 0.65 -24.15
C GLY A 136 -3.52 1.22 -24.15
N ALA A 137 -2.59 0.60 -23.42
CA ALA A 137 -1.21 1.02 -23.36
C ALA A 137 -0.54 0.96 -24.73
N THR A 138 0.21 1.99 -25.10
CA THR A 138 0.93 2.10 -26.38
C THR A 138 2.41 1.73 -26.26
N VAL A 139 2.95 1.78 -25.04
CA VAL A 139 4.32 1.39 -24.70
C VAL A 139 4.29 0.49 -23.46
N LEU A 140 5.14 -0.53 -23.45
CA LEU A 140 5.43 -1.37 -22.28
C LEU A 140 6.90 -1.23 -21.92
N ILE A 141 7.20 -0.85 -20.68
CA ILE A 141 8.53 -0.89 -20.09
C ILE A 141 8.53 -2.07 -19.09
N CYS A 142 9.39 -3.06 -19.30
CA CYS A 142 9.35 -4.28 -18.52
C CYS A 142 10.75 -4.90 -18.31
N ASP A 143 10.88 -5.73 -17.28
CA ASP A 143 12.05 -6.59 -17.14
C ASP A 143 11.96 -7.83 -18.03
N GLN A 144 13.08 -8.58 -18.14
CA GLN A 144 13.16 -9.75 -19.01
C GLN A 144 12.06 -10.78 -18.74
N GLN A 145 11.76 -11.07 -17.47
CA GLN A 145 10.78 -12.10 -17.14
C GLN A 145 9.35 -11.68 -17.55
N ARG A 146 9.01 -10.37 -17.42
CA ARG A 146 7.69 -9.85 -17.84
C ARG A 146 7.63 -9.71 -19.35
N PHE A 147 8.75 -9.40 -20.00
CA PHE A 147 8.83 -9.48 -21.46
C PHE A 147 8.49 -10.89 -21.96
N ASP A 148 9.09 -11.92 -21.37
CA ASP A 148 8.82 -13.31 -21.78
C ASP A 148 7.35 -13.71 -21.66
N ILE A 149 6.65 -13.17 -20.63
CA ILE A 149 5.22 -13.40 -20.42
C ILE A 149 4.35 -12.60 -21.40
N GLY A 150 4.68 -11.32 -21.65
CA GLY A 150 3.82 -10.39 -22.41
C GLY A 150 4.18 -10.20 -23.88
N ALA A 151 5.27 -10.80 -24.38
CA ALA A 151 5.80 -10.54 -25.73
C ALA A 151 4.79 -10.79 -26.85
N ALA A 152 4.06 -11.91 -26.78
CA ALA A 152 3.07 -12.27 -27.81
C ALA A 152 1.92 -11.25 -27.86
N SER A 153 1.44 -10.80 -26.70
CA SER A 153 0.40 -9.78 -26.60
C SER A 153 0.86 -8.43 -27.16
N CYS A 154 2.09 -8.01 -26.85
CA CYS A 154 2.65 -6.75 -27.34
C CYS A 154 2.78 -6.74 -28.87
N VAL A 155 3.25 -7.83 -29.47
CA VAL A 155 3.33 -7.95 -30.93
C VAL A 155 1.93 -7.86 -31.57
N LYS A 156 0.96 -8.63 -31.03
CA LYS A 156 -0.42 -8.65 -31.55
C LYS A 156 -1.09 -7.27 -31.47
N LYS A 157 -0.80 -6.50 -30.42
CA LYS A 157 -1.40 -5.18 -30.17
C LYS A 157 -0.55 -4.00 -30.69
N ASN A 158 0.57 -4.29 -31.36
CA ASN A 158 1.52 -3.29 -31.87
C ASN A 158 2.01 -2.31 -30.78
N ILE A 159 2.28 -2.84 -29.57
CA ILE A 159 2.80 -2.08 -28.43
C ILE A 159 4.32 -1.98 -28.57
N LYS A 160 4.88 -0.78 -28.41
CA LYS A 160 6.33 -0.58 -28.32
C LYS A 160 6.85 -1.17 -27.01
N VAL A 161 7.97 -1.87 -27.05
CA VAL A 161 8.52 -2.53 -25.87
C VAL A 161 9.94 -2.06 -25.59
N LEU A 162 10.18 -1.66 -24.34
CA LEU A 162 11.48 -1.33 -23.79
C LEU A 162 11.80 -2.30 -22.64
N VAL A 163 12.83 -3.12 -22.82
CA VAL A 163 13.24 -4.10 -21.81
C VAL A 163 14.38 -3.54 -20.97
N VAL A 164 14.21 -3.53 -19.65
CA VAL A 164 15.25 -3.23 -18.68
C VAL A 164 15.92 -4.53 -18.23
N ARG A 165 17.20 -4.49 -17.91
CA ARG A 165 17.96 -5.64 -17.36
C ARG A 165 17.76 -6.91 -18.20
N ALA A 166 17.93 -6.78 -19.51
CA ALA A 166 17.79 -7.90 -20.43
C ALA A 166 18.88 -8.96 -20.16
N GLU A 167 18.44 -10.19 -19.85
CA GLU A 167 19.32 -11.33 -19.51
C GLU A 167 19.72 -12.15 -20.74
N LYS A 168 19.04 -11.96 -21.86
CA LYS A 168 19.26 -12.68 -23.12
C LYS A 168 19.03 -11.76 -24.34
N PRO A 169 19.50 -12.15 -25.54
CA PRO A 169 19.25 -11.39 -26.75
C PRO A 169 17.75 -11.18 -26.99
N LEU A 170 17.38 -9.95 -27.34
CA LEU A 170 16.00 -9.57 -27.63
C LEU A 170 15.71 -9.72 -29.12
N PRO A 171 14.45 -10.04 -29.51
CA PRO A 171 14.02 -10.05 -30.88
C PRO A 171 14.16 -8.69 -31.58
N ALA A 172 14.29 -8.67 -32.90
CA ALA A 172 14.33 -7.43 -33.67
C ALA A 172 13.06 -6.57 -33.41
N GLY A 173 13.23 -5.27 -33.20
CA GLY A 173 12.16 -4.32 -32.94
C GLY A 173 11.78 -4.21 -31.44
N ILE A 174 12.47 -4.92 -30.57
CA ILE A 174 12.37 -4.75 -29.11
C ILE A 174 13.61 -3.99 -28.64
N ASP A 175 13.38 -2.89 -27.96
CA ASP A 175 14.45 -2.01 -27.51
C ASP A 175 14.98 -2.45 -26.15
N LYS A 176 16.28 -2.27 -25.94
CA LYS A 176 16.95 -2.54 -24.68
C LYS A 176 17.33 -1.21 -24.01
N TRP A 177 16.96 -1.04 -22.76
CA TRP A 177 17.13 0.18 -21.98
C TRP A 177 18.55 0.77 -22.07
N GLU A 178 19.56 -0.08 -21.85
CA GLU A 178 20.96 0.34 -21.79
C GLU A 178 21.52 0.79 -23.17
N GLU A 179 20.85 0.40 -24.27
CA GLU A 179 21.31 0.67 -25.63
C GLU A 179 20.63 1.88 -26.26
N VAL A 180 19.34 2.13 -25.91
CA VAL A 180 18.54 3.15 -26.60
C VAL A 180 18.31 4.42 -25.82
N LEU A 181 18.65 4.45 -24.52
CA LEU A 181 18.40 5.61 -23.70
C LEU A 181 19.31 6.78 -24.12
N PRO A 182 18.76 7.91 -24.63
CA PRO A 182 19.56 9.02 -25.17
C PRO A 182 20.10 9.89 -24.03
N LEU A 183 21.08 9.38 -23.27
CA LEU A 183 21.68 10.11 -22.15
C LEU A 183 22.22 11.47 -22.61
N GLY A 184 21.88 12.52 -21.86
CA GLY A 184 22.25 13.91 -22.18
C GLY A 184 21.12 14.67 -22.88
N ASP A 185 20.09 14.01 -23.37
CA ASP A 185 18.89 14.69 -23.87
C ASP A 185 18.18 15.44 -22.74
N LYS A 186 17.53 16.54 -23.11
CA LYS A 186 16.75 17.34 -22.17
C LYS A 186 15.32 16.86 -22.13
N HIS A 187 14.71 16.99 -20.97
CA HIS A 187 13.29 16.75 -20.79
C HIS A 187 12.47 17.61 -21.77
N PRO A 188 11.53 17.00 -22.56
CA PRO A 188 10.80 17.74 -23.59
C PRO A 188 9.78 18.75 -23.02
N GLY A 189 9.48 18.67 -21.71
CA GLY A 189 8.41 19.48 -21.10
C GLY A 189 7.02 18.94 -21.42
N ALA A 190 6.04 19.37 -20.66
CA ALA A 190 4.63 19.09 -20.92
C ALA A 190 3.75 20.13 -20.21
N ASP A 191 2.60 20.44 -20.82
CA ASP A 191 1.54 21.24 -20.19
C ASP A 191 0.60 20.31 -19.42
N ILE A 192 0.77 20.24 -18.10
CA ILE A 192 0.07 19.32 -17.22
C ILE A 192 -0.83 20.10 -16.25
N SER A 193 -2.10 19.74 -16.21
CA SER A 193 -3.09 20.27 -15.26
C SER A 193 -3.11 19.42 -13.98
N PRO A 194 -3.44 20.01 -12.81
CA PRO A 194 -3.60 19.27 -11.56
C PRO A 194 -4.58 18.10 -11.65
N ASP A 195 -5.62 18.22 -12.45
CA ASP A 195 -6.68 17.23 -12.57
C ASP A 195 -6.52 16.28 -13.77
N ASP A 196 -5.38 16.34 -14.49
CA ASP A 196 -5.03 15.34 -15.48
C ASP A 196 -4.78 13.99 -14.79
N ASP A 197 -5.10 12.89 -15.49
CA ASP A 197 -4.82 11.54 -15.01
C ASP A 197 -3.30 11.29 -14.97
N ALA A 198 -2.80 10.78 -13.86
CA ALA A 198 -1.38 10.50 -13.68
C ALA A 198 -1.08 9.00 -13.62
N THR A 199 -1.95 8.22 -12.97
CA THR A 199 -1.73 6.78 -12.79
C THR A 199 -3.01 5.97 -12.97
N ILE A 200 -2.83 4.73 -13.46
CA ILE A 200 -3.80 3.65 -13.37
C ILE A 200 -3.15 2.53 -12.56
N LEU A 201 -3.66 2.28 -11.34
CA LEU A 201 -3.22 1.17 -10.51
C LEU A 201 -4.33 0.12 -10.47
N TYR A 202 -4.02 -1.08 -10.95
CA TYR A 202 -5.00 -2.17 -10.94
C TYR A 202 -5.14 -2.78 -9.56
N THR A 203 -6.39 -2.83 -9.07
CA THR A 203 -6.76 -3.49 -7.81
C THR A 203 -7.32 -4.87 -8.09
N SER A 204 -7.05 -5.83 -7.19
CA SER A 204 -7.69 -7.15 -7.23
C SER A 204 -9.17 -6.98 -6.91
N GLY A 205 -10.00 -6.93 -7.94
CA GLY A 205 -11.46 -6.86 -7.78
C GLY A 205 -12.01 -8.15 -7.17
N THR A 206 -12.96 -8.02 -6.27
CA THR A 206 -13.69 -9.17 -5.66
C THR A 206 -14.58 -9.93 -6.68
N THR A 207 -14.72 -9.41 -7.90
CA THR A 207 -15.64 -9.90 -8.94
C THR A 207 -14.95 -10.59 -10.13
N GLY A 208 -13.65 -10.92 -10.04
CA GLY A 208 -12.92 -11.69 -11.03
C GLY A 208 -11.80 -10.93 -11.74
N ARG A 209 -12.06 -9.90 -12.55
CA ARG A 209 -11.02 -9.15 -13.25
C ARG A 209 -10.58 -7.90 -12.47
N PRO A 210 -9.29 -7.52 -12.49
CA PRO A 210 -8.80 -6.31 -11.84
C PRO A 210 -9.47 -5.05 -12.38
N LYS A 211 -9.62 -4.01 -11.52
CA LYS A 211 -10.12 -2.70 -11.90
C LYS A 211 -8.99 -1.68 -11.83
N GLY A 212 -8.80 -0.88 -12.87
CA GLY A 212 -7.80 0.18 -12.91
C GLY A 212 -8.27 1.42 -12.13
N ALA A 213 -7.77 1.64 -10.93
CA ALA A 213 -8.03 2.85 -10.14
C ALA A 213 -7.23 4.03 -10.72
N VAL A 214 -7.93 5.11 -11.11
CA VAL A 214 -7.32 6.27 -11.78
C VAL A 214 -7.10 7.39 -10.80
N SER A 215 -5.84 7.79 -10.61
CA SER A 215 -5.49 8.95 -9.80
C SER A 215 -5.00 10.11 -10.63
N THR A 216 -5.47 11.32 -10.28
CA THR A 216 -4.98 12.57 -10.87
C THR A 216 -3.73 13.04 -10.15
N HIS A 217 -2.98 13.96 -10.76
CA HIS A 217 -1.84 14.62 -10.11
C HIS A 217 -2.26 15.26 -8.77
N ARG A 218 -3.38 15.96 -8.73
CA ARG A 218 -3.94 16.57 -7.50
C ARG A 218 -4.18 15.52 -6.41
N ALA A 219 -4.78 14.39 -6.75
CA ALA A 219 -5.12 13.36 -5.78
C ALA A 219 -3.87 12.78 -5.11
N ILE A 220 -2.85 12.45 -5.89
CA ILE A 220 -1.58 11.93 -5.39
C ILE A 220 -0.85 12.98 -4.54
N LEU A 221 -0.75 14.22 -5.04
CA LEU A 221 -0.09 15.32 -4.32
C LEU A 221 -0.81 15.66 -3.01
N SER A 222 -2.14 15.62 -2.99
CA SER A 222 -2.91 15.81 -1.75
C SER A 222 -2.59 14.74 -0.73
N SER A 223 -2.41 13.49 -1.16
CA SER A 223 -1.98 12.39 -0.28
C SER A 223 -0.57 12.65 0.28
N ILE A 224 0.40 13.00 -0.56
CA ILE A 224 1.77 13.29 -0.14
C ILE A 224 1.85 14.47 0.84
N MET A 225 1.16 15.56 0.56
CA MET A 225 1.09 16.70 1.47
C MET A 225 0.46 16.31 2.82
N ALA A 226 -0.59 15.51 2.79
CA ALA A 226 -1.26 15.03 4.00
C ALA A 226 -0.38 14.05 4.83
N PHE A 227 0.40 13.17 4.18
CA PHE A 227 1.41 12.35 4.87
C PHE A 227 2.45 13.21 5.59
N SER A 228 2.94 14.27 4.94
CA SER A 228 3.91 15.21 5.51
C SER A 228 3.32 16.00 6.68
N ALA A 229 2.12 16.55 6.52
CA ALA A 229 1.40 17.30 7.55
C ALA A 229 1.14 16.45 8.81
N ARG A 230 0.76 15.17 8.62
CA ARG A 230 0.41 14.25 9.71
C ARG A 230 1.56 14.04 10.71
N ASN A 231 2.79 13.98 10.26
CA ASN A 231 3.95 13.83 11.15
C ASN A 231 4.04 15.01 12.13
N THR A 232 3.85 16.23 11.64
CA THR A 232 3.80 17.44 12.48
C THR A 232 2.59 17.42 13.42
N ILE A 233 1.43 16.98 12.94
CA ILE A 233 0.21 16.86 13.74
C ILE A 233 0.42 15.89 14.93
N PHE A 234 1.02 14.71 14.70
CA PHE A 234 1.33 13.77 15.77
C PHE A 234 2.25 14.37 16.83
N GLN A 235 3.32 15.05 16.43
CA GLN A 235 4.23 15.71 17.35
C GLN A 235 3.51 16.79 18.21
N MET A 236 2.68 17.62 17.58
CA MET A 236 1.94 18.70 18.27
C MET A 236 0.81 18.19 19.17
N SER A 237 0.17 17.08 18.81
CA SER A 237 -0.91 16.47 19.60
C SER A 237 -0.43 15.68 20.81
N GLY A 238 0.88 15.66 21.07
CA GLY A 238 1.45 15.02 22.24
C GLY A 238 1.62 13.50 22.12
N THR A 239 1.53 12.94 20.92
CA THR A 239 1.94 11.56 20.66
C THR A 239 3.42 11.41 21.02
N LYS A 240 3.73 10.60 22.02
CA LYS A 240 5.11 10.37 22.43
C LYS A 240 5.76 9.34 21.54
N LEU A 241 6.88 9.72 20.95
CA LEU A 241 7.80 8.83 20.27
C LEU A 241 8.96 8.50 21.22
N LYS A 242 9.66 7.39 20.96
CA LYS A 242 10.85 7.05 21.72
C LYS A 242 11.93 8.12 21.54
N ASP A 243 12.64 8.40 22.60
CA ASP A 243 13.87 9.17 22.54
C ASP A 243 14.92 8.41 21.74
N VAL A 244 15.65 9.13 20.91
CA VAL A 244 16.66 8.54 20.04
C VAL A 244 18.02 8.62 20.71
N ASP A 245 18.59 7.47 21.03
CA ASP A 245 19.95 7.37 21.49
C ASP A 245 20.90 7.19 20.29
N GLY A 246 21.95 8.00 20.22
CA GLY A 246 22.99 7.90 19.18
C GLY A 246 23.04 9.11 18.25
N PRO A 247 23.85 9.04 17.19
CA PRO A 247 23.99 10.12 16.23
C PRO A 247 22.71 10.32 15.43
N GLU A 248 22.52 11.55 14.96
CA GLU A 248 21.45 11.86 14.02
C GLU A 248 21.72 11.15 12.68
N VAL A 249 20.74 10.34 12.24
CA VAL A 249 20.81 9.62 10.97
C VAL A 249 19.80 10.26 10.00
N PRO A 250 20.22 10.62 8.77
CA PRO A 250 19.29 11.14 7.77
C PRO A 250 18.15 10.18 7.49
N THR A 251 16.93 10.72 7.37
CA THR A 251 15.75 9.91 7.07
C THR A 251 15.94 9.13 5.76
N SER A 252 15.61 7.85 5.80
CA SER A 252 15.72 6.93 4.68
C SER A 252 14.65 5.84 4.76
N PHE A 253 14.31 5.26 3.63
CA PHE A 253 13.32 4.19 3.53
C PHE A 253 13.92 2.92 2.95
N ILE A 254 13.44 1.77 3.44
CA ILE A 254 13.59 0.50 2.74
C ILE A 254 12.28 0.16 2.01
N LEU A 255 12.40 -0.13 0.72
CA LEU A 255 11.28 -0.53 -0.13
C LEU A 255 11.22 -2.05 -0.21
N ILE A 256 10.27 -2.63 0.50
CA ILE A 256 10.02 -4.08 0.58
C ILE A 256 8.68 -4.48 -0.01
N VAL A 257 7.78 -3.51 -0.18
CA VAL A 257 6.49 -3.68 -0.84
C VAL A 257 6.61 -3.40 -2.35
N PRO A 258 5.78 -4.01 -3.20
CA PRO A 258 5.89 -3.79 -4.64
C PRO A 258 5.62 -2.33 -5.04
N LEU A 259 6.43 -1.80 -5.98
CA LEU A 259 6.25 -0.46 -6.55
C LEU A 259 4.96 -0.31 -7.36
N PHE A 260 4.46 -1.39 -7.97
CA PHE A 260 3.17 -1.34 -8.65
C PHE A 260 1.96 -1.21 -7.71
N HIS A 261 2.18 -1.37 -6.40
CA HIS A 261 1.16 -1.17 -5.37
C HIS A 261 1.25 0.24 -4.79
N VAL A 262 0.08 0.83 -4.48
CA VAL A 262 -0.02 2.21 -3.99
C VAL A 262 0.87 2.50 -2.78
N THR A 263 1.06 1.54 -1.87
CA THR A 263 1.92 1.70 -0.69
C THR A 263 3.39 1.91 -1.06
N GLY A 264 3.89 1.18 -2.06
CA GLY A 264 5.27 1.33 -2.54
C GLY A 264 5.49 2.64 -3.28
N CYS A 265 4.60 2.98 -4.22
CA CYS A 265 4.82 4.13 -5.09
C CYS A 265 4.45 5.47 -4.44
N VAL A 266 3.37 5.57 -3.65
CA VAL A 266 2.93 6.87 -3.11
C VAL A 266 3.61 7.22 -1.79
N PRO A 267 3.32 6.59 -0.63
CA PRO A 267 3.90 7.03 0.64
C PRO A 267 5.40 6.76 0.76
N VAL A 268 5.95 5.77 0.07
CA VAL A 268 7.38 5.44 0.19
C VAL A 268 8.19 6.15 -0.89
N MET A 269 8.02 5.78 -2.17
CA MET A 269 8.85 6.30 -3.27
C MET A 269 8.67 7.81 -3.47
N LEU A 270 7.43 8.33 -3.57
CA LEU A 270 7.23 9.76 -3.83
C LEU A 270 7.65 10.65 -2.65
N SER A 271 7.56 10.16 -1.40
CA SER A 271 8.12 10.89 -0.26
C SER A 271 9.63 11.08 -0.38
N CYS A 272 10.34 10.10 -0.95
CA CYS A 272 11.78 10.22 -1.18
C CYS A 272 12.10 11.30 -2.24
N PHE A 273 11.32 11.40 -3.30
CA PHE A 273 11.46 12.51 -4.28
C PHE A 273 11.22 13.88 -3.66
N VAL A 274 10.14 14.01 -2.87
CA VAL A 274 9.73 15.30 -2.27
C VAL A 274 10.75 15.80 -1.27
N ALA A 275 11.26 14.93 -0.41
CA ALA A 275 12.10 15.32 0.73
C ALA A 275 13.59 15.03 0.54
N GLY A 276 14.01 14.55 -0.64
CA GLY A 276 15.42 14.25 -0.93
C GLY A 276 15.97 13.12 -0.06
N LEU A 277 15.21 12.03 0.08
CA LEU A 277 15.52 10.91 0.96
C LEU A 277 16.09 9.72 0.18
N LYS A 278 16.96 8.95 0.82
CA LYS A 278 17.46 7.69 0.30
C LYS A 278 16.37 6.63 0.32
N LEU A 279 16.25 5.87 -0.78
CA LEU A 279 15.39 4.73 -0.96
C LEU A 279 16.23 3.49 -1.26
N ALA A 280 16.34 2.58 -0.30
CA ALA A 280 16.97 1.28 -0.49
C ALA A 280 15.93 0.27 -0.99
N ILE A 281 16.19 -0.38 -2.11
CA ILE A 281 15.23 -1.19 -2.85
C ILE A 281 15.57 -2.67 -2.70
N MET A 282 14.60 -3.47 -2.26
CA MET A 282 14.71 -4.95 -2.25
C MET A 282 13.94 -5.54 -3.43
N TYR A 283 14.58 -6.46 -4.15
CA TYR A 283 13.96 -7.24 -5.23
C TYR A 283 12.86 -8.16 -4.71
N LYS A 284 13.14 -8.88 -3.62
CA LYS A 284 12.26 -9.85 -2.98
C LYS A 284 12.40 -9.74 -1.46
N TRP A 285 11.29 -9.90 -0.75
CA TRP A 285 11.31 -9.92 0.71
C TRP A 285 12.15 -11.08 1.25
N ASP A 286 13.05 -10.75 2.16
CA ASP A 286 13.87 -11.65 2.95
C ASP A 286 14.25 -10.91 4.24
N PRO A 287 13.85 -11.38 5.43
CA PRO A 287 14.03 -10.65 6.68
C PRO A 287 15.51 -10.49 7.07
N GLU A 288 16.39 -11.46 6.79
CA GLU A 288 17.81 -11.34 7.13
C GLU A 288 18.51 -10.33 6.21
N LYS A 289 18.22 -10.36 4.90
CA LYS A 289 18.72 -9.35 3.96
C LYS A 289 18.18 -7.95 4.27
N ALA A 290 16.96 -7.85 4.78
CA ALA A 290 16.41 -6.56 5.21
C ALA A 290 17.17 -6.02 6.42
N LEU A 291 17.51 -6.86 7.39
CA LEU A 291 18.32 -6.48 8.56
C LEU A 291 19.74 -6.05 8.15
N GLU A 292 20.40 -6.81 7.27
CA GLU A 292 21.68 -6.43 6.69
C GLU A 292 21.63 -5.06 6.00
N MET A 293 20.60 -4.82 5.18
CA MET A 293 20.42 -3.55 4.49
C MET A 293 20.11 -2.40 5.47
N ILE A 294 19.34 -2.66 6.53
CA ILE A 294 19.05 -1.67 7.58
C ILE A 294 20.35 -1.21 8.24
N GLU A 295 21.23 -2.13 8.62
CA GLU A 295 22.53 -1.82 9.21
C GLU A 295 23.44 -1.08 8.21
N ARG A 296 23.67 -1.67 7.03
CA ARG A 296 24.59 -1.14 6.01
C ARG A 296 24.18 0.25 5.55
N GLU A 297 22.89 0.45 5.29
CA GLU A 297 22.36 1.70 4.75
C GLU A 297 21.84 2.66 5.82
N GLN A 298 21.92 2.30 7.09
CA GLN A 298 21.39 3.11 8.21
C GLN A 298 19.93 3.54 7.96
N ILE A 299 19.08 2.55 7.67
CA ILE A 299 17.66 2.79 7.33
C ILE A 299 16.89 3.25 8.57
N THR A 300 16.07 4.28 8.40
CA THR A 300 15.27 4.84 9.50
C THR A 300 13.80 4.40 9.45
N ASN A 301 13.25 4.13 8.26
CA ASN A 301 11.83 3.79 8.10
C ASN A 301 11.65 2.46 7.39
N PHE A 302 10.99 1.55 8.08
CA PHE A 302 10.54 0.28 7.55
C PHE A 302 9.03 0.33 7.35
N VAL A 303 8.59 0.28 6.09
CA VAL A 303 7.18 0.32 5.70
C VAL A 303 6.82 -0.94 4.92
N GLY A 304 6.03 -1.82 5.55
CA GLY A 304 5.62 -3.09 4.98
C GLY A 304 4.18 -3.46 5.31
N VAL A 305 3.82 -4.70 5.02
CA VAL A 305 2.60 -5.30 5.57
C VAL A 305 2.91 -5.87 6.96
N PRO A 306 1.91 -6.07 7.84
CA PRO A 306 2.13 -6.53 9.21
C PRO A 306 2.94 -7.83 9.32
N THR A 307 2.79 -8.76 8.37
CA THR A 307 3.58 -10.00 8.32
C THR A 307 5.07 -9.75 8.08
N GLN A 308 5.44 -8.78 7.25
CA GLN A 308 6.83 -8.41 7.03
C GLN A 308 7.45 -7.78 8.29
N SER A 309 6.69 -6.95 9.01
CA SER A 309 7.13 -6.43 10.31
C SER A 309 7.26 -7.55 11.35
N TRP A 310 6.35 -8.52 11.32
CA TRP A 310 6.41 -9.71 12.17
C TRP A 310 7.65 -10.55 11.88
N ASP A 311 7.92 -10.85 10.61
CA ASP A 311 9.08 -11.63 10.16
C ASP A 311 10.38 -10.92 10.57
N LEU A 312 10.45 -9.58 10.38
CA LEU A 312 11.62 -8.79 10.75
C LEU A 312 11.96 -8.93 12.23
N VAL A 313 10.99 -8.64 13.13
CA VAL A 313 11.24 -8.62 14.58
C VAL A 313 11.35 -10.01 15.20
N ASN A 314 10.85 -11.05 14.55
CA ASN A 314 11.00 -12.43 15.00
C ASN A 314 12.14 -13.19 14.27
N SER A 315 12.85 -12.55 13.35
CA SER A 315 13.98 -13.17 12.67
C SER A 315 15.03 -13.64 13.68
N PRO A 316 15.55 -14.87 13.58
CA PRO A 316 16.67 -15.34 14.39
C PRO A 316 17.93 -14.47 14.23
N ALA A 317 18.03 -13.74 13.11
CA ALA A 317 19.13 -12.84 12.81
C ALA A 317 18.95 -11.44 13.40
N PHE A 318 17.82 -11.10 14.05
CA PHE A 318 17.52 -9.74 14.51
C PHE A 318 18.62 -9.15 15.41
N GLU A 319 19.13 -9.93 16.36
CA GLU A 319 20.18 -9.50 17.29
C GLU A 319 21.59 -9.52 16.66
N LYS A 320 21.74 -10.03 15.43
CA LYS A 320 23.02 -10.10 14.71
C LYS A 320 23.38 -8.77 14.04
N TYR A 321 22.38 -7.96 13.71
CA TYR A 321 22.52 -6.71 12.97
C TYR A 321 22.17 -5.49 13.81
N ASP A 322 22.83 -4.37 13.57
CA ASP A 322 22.51 -3.09 14.21
C ASP A 322 21.27 -2.45 13.59
N THR A 323 20.18 -2.46 14.33
CA THR A 323 18.90 -1.82 13.95
C THR A 323 18.66 -0.48 14.65
N SER A 324 19.69 0.09 15.29
CA SER A 324 19.57 1.35 16.07
C SER A 324 19.23 2.58 15.23
N SER A 325 19.43 2.50 13.91
CA SER A 325 19.02 3.54 12.95
C SER A 325 17.49 3.63 12.77
N LEU A 326 16.73 2.55 13.03
CA LEU A 326 15.27 2.55 12.84
C LEU A 326 14.57 3.56 13.76
N ARG A 327 13.62 4.28 13.19
CA ARG A 327 12.74 5.26 13.86
C ARG A 327 11.27 4.87 13.79
N ALA A 328 10.88 4.18 12.72
CA ALA A 328 9.52 3.73 12.50
C ALA A 328 9.51 2.33 11.88
N VAL A 329 8.72 1.44 12.45
CA VAL A 329 8.52 0.07 11.96
C VAL A 329 7.03 -0.24 11.91
N GLY A 330 6.55 -0.57 10.74
CA GLY A 330 5.14 -0.89 10.52
C GLY A 330 4.74 -0.67 9.08
N GLY A 331 3.51 -0.24 8.88
CA GLY A 331 2.96 -0.01 7.54
C GLY A 331 1.44 -0.10 7.52
N GLY A 332 0.90 -0.92 6.65
CA GLY A 332 -0.55 -1.06 6.50
C GLY A 332 -0.91 -2.10 5.44
N GLY A 333 -2.14 -1.99 4.95
CA GLY A 333 -2.61 -2.83 3.84
C GLY A 333 -3.18 -4.20 4.25
N ALA A 334 -3.03 -4.61 5.51
CA ALA A 334 -3.64 -5.80 6.08
C ALA A 334 -3.93 -5.59 7.58
N PRO A 335 -4.79 -6.40 8.20
CA PRO A 335 -4.97 -6.42 9.65
C PRO A 335 -3.65 -6.68 10.38
N SER A 336 -3.43 -5.98 11.49
CA SER A 336 -2.21 -6.12 12.29
C SER A 336 -2.52 -6.83 13.60
N PRO A 337 -1.80 -7.92 13.94
CA PRO A 337 -1.93 -8.54 15.26
C PRO A 337 -1.56 -7.56 16.36
N THR A 338 -2.38 -7.48 17.41
CA THR A 338 -2.14 -6.56 18.54
C THR A 338 -0.82 -6.83 19.26
N SER A 339 -0.40 -8.09 19.33
CA SER A 339 0.87 -8.51 19.89
C SER A 339 2.10 -7.96 19.15
N LEU A 340 1.96 -7.64 17.84
CA LEU A 340 3.05 -7.07 17.05
C LEU A 340 3.45 -5.68 17.56
N VAL A 341 2.49 -4.88 18.01
CA VAL A 341 2.73 -3.51 18.53
C VAL A 341 3.71 -3.55 19.69
N GLY A 342 3.45 -4.40 20.69
CA GLY A 342 4.35 -4.60 21.84
C GLY A 342 5.72 -5.14 21.42
N LYS A 343 5.75 -6.15 20.54
CA LYS A 343 7.01 -6.73 20.04
C LYS A 343 7.91 -5.71 19.35
N VAL A 344 7.35 -4.86 18.47
CA VAL A 344 8.10 -3.80 17.82
C VAL A 344 8.60 -2.79 18.86
N ASN A 345 7.73 -2.39 19.80
CA ASN A 345 8.12 -1.47 20.85
C ASN A 345 9.29 -2.02 21.70
N ASP A 346 9.26 -3.27 22.06
CA ASP A 346 10.25 -3.86 22.98
C ASP A 346 11.59 -4.18 22.28
N LYS A 347 11.54 -4.66 21.03
CA LYS A 347 12.75 -5.10 20.32
C LYS A 347 13.47 -3.99 19.56
N VAL A 348 12.75 -3.03 18.97
CA VAL A 348 13.37 -1.97 18.17
C VAL A 348 13.73 -0.79 19.07
N LYS A 349 15.01 -0.63 19.41
CA LYS A 349 15.49 0.30 20.44
C LYS A 349 14.97 1.73 20.25
N ASN A 350 15.18 2.32 19.07
CA ASN A 350 14.85 3.71 18.75
C ASN A 350 13.62 3.84 17.85
N GLY A 351 13.00 2.72 17.48
CA GLY A 351 11.88 2.69 16.54
C GLY A 351 10.52 2.60 17.23
N ASN A 352 9.56 3.27 16.63
CA ASN A 352 8.18 3.29 17.10
C ASN A 352 7.31 2.36 16.24
N PRO A 353 6.38 1.61 16.83
CA PRO A 353 5.38 0.90 16.05
C PRO A 353 4.45 1.90 15.37
N GLN A 354 4.08 1.59 14.12
CA GLN A 354 3.13 2.41 13.37
C GLN A 354 2.19 1.57 12.53
N LEU A 355 0.98 2.08 12.30
CA LEU A 355 0.00 1.50 11.40
C LEU A 355 -0.72 2.61 10.65
N GLY A 356 -1.01 2.35 9.36
CA GLY A 356 -1.86 3.18 8.52
C GLY A 356 -2.94 2.36 7.86
N TYR A 357 -4.14 2.90 7.79
CA TYR A 357 -5.25 2.34 7.04
C TYR A 357 -5.52 3.23 5.83
N GLY A 358 -5.58 2.62 4.67
CA GLY A 358 -5.86 3.27 3.40
C GLY A 358 -5.92 2.24 2.28
N MET A 359 -6.28 2.69 1.11
CA MET A 359 -6.48 1.83 -0.05
C MET A 359 -5.97 2.50 -1.32
N THR A 360 -5.94 1.78 -2.43
CA THR A 360 -5.53 2.36 -3.72
C THR A 360 -6.39 3.57 -4.06
N GLU A 361 -7.67 3.48 -3.75
CA GLU A 361 -8.69 4.49 -4.04
C GLU A 361 -8.53 5.78 -3.20
N THR A 362 -7.72 5.75 -2.13
CA THR A 362 -7.36 6.93 -1.32
C THR A 362 -5.90 7.36 -1.51
N ASN A 363 -5.20 6.84 -2.52
CA ASN A 363 -3.76 7.01 -2.72
C ASN A 363 -2.95 6.65 -1.47
N ALA A 364 -3.30 5.54 -0.83
CA ALA A 364 -2.76 5.00 0.43
C ALA A 364 -2.97 5.88 1.66
N PHE A 365 -3.54 7.08 1.53
CA PHE A 365 -3.78 7.97 2.67
C PHE A 365 -5.06 7.58 3.41
N GLY A 366 -5.02 7.66 4.74
CA GLY A 366 -6.15 7.38 5.62
C GLY A 366 -5.77 7.51 7.09
N PRO A 367 -6.60 7.04 8.00
CA PRO A 367 -6.30 7.00 9.42
C PRO A 367 -4.95 6.34 9.71
N ALA A 368 -4.22 6.87 10.68
CA ALA A 368 -2.94 6.30 11.09
C ALA A 368 -2.66 6.53 12.57
N ILE A 369 -1.77 5.69 13.11
CA ILE A 369 -1.41 5.67 14.51
C ILE A 369 0.07 5.30 14.67
N THR A 370 0.73 5.86 15.70
CA THR A 370 2.14 5.58 16.00
C THR A 370 2.45 5.82 17.48
N GLY A 371 3.59 5.31 17.93
CA GLY A 371 4.15 5.60 19.25
C GLY A 371 3.21 5.29 20.40
N SER A 372 3.11 6.22 21.39
CA SER A 372 2.28 6.05 22.57
C SER A 372 0.80 5.84 22.28
N ASP A 373 0.28 6.46 21.22
CA ASP A 373 -1.12 6.32 20.84
C ASP A 373 -1.40 4.88 20.38
N TYR A 374 -0.48 4.28 19.61
CA TYR A 374 -0.65 2.91 19.15
C TYR A 374 -0.50 1.88 20.27
N LEU A 375 0.36 2.15 21.26
CA LEU A 375 0.47 1.31 22.45
C LEU A 375 -0.81 1.34 23.30
N SER A 376 -1.50 2.48 23.37
CA SER A 376 -2.74 2.64 24.13
C SER A 376 -3.99 2.17 23.35
N HIS A 377 -3.96 2.14 22.01
CA HIS A 377 -5.05 1.72 21.15
C HIS A 377 -4.60 0.65 20.12
N PRO A 378 -4.13 -0.52 20.57
CA PRO A 378 -3.46 -1.49 19.70
C PRO A 378 -4.39 -2.15 18.64
N THR A 379 -5.70 -2.00 18.77
CA THR A 379 -6.71 -2.49 17.81
C THR A 379 -7.19 -1.41 16.84
N SER A 380 -6.80 -0.15 17.06
CA SER A 380 -7.19 0.97 16.20
C SER A 380 -6.25 1.13 15.00
N THR A 381 -6.79 1.57 13.89
CA THR A 381 -6.02 2.06 12.74
C THR A 381 -5.66 3.55 12.85
N GLY A 382 -6.03 4.19 13.97
CA GLY A 382 -5.71 5.58 14.26
C GLY A 382 -6.74 6.60 13.83
N ARG A 383 -6.30 7.85 13.70
CA ARG A 383 -7.14 9.00 13.39
C ARG A 383 -6.85 9.55 11.99
N ALA A 384 -7.88 10.03 11.33
CA ALA A 384 -7.73 10.75 10.06
C ALA A 384 -7.26 12.18 10.30
N SER A 385 -6.26 12.63 9.55
CA SER A 385 -5.83 14.03 9.53
C SER A 385 -6.36 14.73 8.27
N TRP A 386 -6.60 16.04 8.41
CA TRP A 386 -7.08 16.85 7.29
C TRP A 386 -6.13 16.82 6.09
N PRO A 387 -6.68 16.97 4.88
CA PRO A 387 -8.07 17.24 4.52
C PRO A 387 -8.96 15.99 4.36
N MET A 388 -8.56 14.82 4.84
CA MET A 388 -9.43 13.65 4.82
C MET A 388 -10.47 13.70 5.93
N MET A 389 -11.73 13.44 5.57
CA MET A 389 -12.81 13.18 6.52
C MET A 389 -13.18 11.69 6.46
N VAL A 390 -13.60 11.16 7.60
CA VAL A 390 -14.07 9.78 7.73
C VAL A 390 -15.44 9.79 8.38
N GLU A 391 -16.36 9.06 7.78
CA GLU A 391 -17.67 8.77 8.36
C GLU A 391 -17.90 7.26 8.39
N VAL A 392 -18.74 6.83 9.31
CA VAL A 392 -19.27 5.46 9.33
C VAL A 392 -20.76 5.54 9.04
N ARG A 393 -21.23 4.76 8.06
CA ARG A 393 -22.62 4.84 7.58
C ARG A 393 -23.30 3.47 7.62
N ASP A 394 -24.61 3.50 7.83
CA ASP A 394 -25.48 2.34 7.80
C ASP A 394 -25.81 1.88 6.36
N GLU A 395 -26.60 0.83 6.22
CA GLU A 395 -27.07 0.29 4.93
C GLU A 395 -27.94 1.29 4.13
N ASN A 396 -28.52 2.30 4.80
CA ASN A 396 -29.28 3.38 4.17
C ASN A 396 -28.40 4.60 3.83
N LEU A 397 -27.07 4.43 3.88
CA LEU A 397 -26.04 5.44 3.60
C LEU A 397 -26.08 6.64 4.56
N LYS A 398 -26.65 6.50 5.75
CA LYS A 398 -26.73 7.54 6.77
C LYS A 398 -25.63 7.37 7.81
N PRO A 399 -25.01 8.48 8.26
CA PRO A 399 -24.06 8.42 9.37
C PRO A 399 -24.66 7.75 10.61
N VAL A 400 -23.90 6.83 11.21
CA VAL A 400 -24.27 6.17 12.47
C VAL A 400 -23.76 6.95 13.68
N PRO A 401 -24.37 6.81 14.86
CA PRO A 401 -23.82 7.36 16.11
C PRO A 401 -22.41 6.84 16.40
N THR A 402 -21.63 7.66 17.09
CA THR A 402 -20.29 7.32 17.59
C THR A 402 -20.31 5.98 18.34
N GLY A 403 -19.38 5.10 18.02
CA GLY A 403 -19.23 3.78 18.61
C GLY A 403 -20.05 2.68 17.92
N GLN A 404 -20.99 3.02 17.05
CA GLN A 404 -21.71 2.03 16.25
C GLN A 404 -20.92 1.62 15.01
N SER A 405 -21.04 0.35 14.66
CA SER A 405 -20.44 -0.23 13.45
C SER A 405 -21.27 0.10 12.21
N GLY A 406 -20.59 0.28 11.10
CA GLY A 406 -21.14 0.50 9.77
C GLY A 406 -20.03 0.50 8.73
N GLU A 407 -20.35 0.82 7.47
CA GLU A 407 -19.35 0.94 6.43
C GLU A 407 -18.54 2.24 6.60
N ILE A 408 -17.20 2.13 6.53
CA ILE A 408 -16.29 3.28 6.59
C ILE A 408 -16.29 3.99 5.25
N TRP A 409 -16.46 5.33 5.27
CA TRP A 409 -16.46 6.19 4.09
C TRP A 409 -15.42 7.27 4.21
N PHE A 410 -14.78 7.61 3.08
CA PHE A 410 -13.75 8.63 2.98
C PHE A 410 -14.19 9.80 2.12
N PHE A 411 -13.77 11.01 2.51
CA PHE A 411 -13.97 12.22 1.71
C PHE A 411 -12.71 13.07 1.72
N GLY A 412 -12.31 13.60 0.56
CA GLY A 412 -11.17 14.49 0.45
C GLY A 412 -10.54 14.51 -0.95
N PRO A 413 -9.58 15.40 -1.18
CA PRO A 413 -8.97 15.61 -2.50
C PRO A 413 -8.02 14.50 -2.94
N MET A 414 -7.66 13.56 -2.05
CA MET A 414 -6.78 12.42 -2.33
C MET A 414 -7.50 11.23 -2.97
N LEU A 415 -8.82 11.28 -3.14
CA LEU A 415 -9.57 10.18 -3.72
C LEU A 415 -9.32 10.04 -5.22
N ILE A 416 -9.32 8.79 -5.72
CA ILE A 416 -9.29 8.51 -7.16
C ILE A 416 -10.43 9.26 -7.89
N ARG A 417 -10.24 9.52 -9.19
CA ARG A 417 -11.36 10.07 -9.97
C ARG A 417 -12.41 9.03 -10.34
N GLY A 418 -12.04 7.76 -10.29
CA GLY A 418 -12.88 6.61 -10.60
C GLY A 418 -12.07 5.44 -11.14
N TYR A 419 -12.76 4.42 -11.63
CA TYR A 419 -12.14 3.27 -12.28
C TYR A 419 -12.12 3.44 -13.80
N TRP A 420 -10.99 3.07 -14.41
CA TRP A 420 -10.78 3.15 -15.85
C TRP A 420 -11.80 2.29 -16.60
N ASN A 421 -12.49 2.89 -17.57
CA ASN A 421 -13.52 2.23 -18.37
C ASN A 421 -14.63 1.51 -17.56
N ARG A 422 -14.86 1.90 -16.31
CA ARG A 422 -15.87 1.31 -15.42
C ARG A 422 -16.72 2.39 -14.73
N PRO A 423 -17.59 3.08 -15.50
CA PRO A 423 -18.44 4.12 -14.92
C PRO A 423 -19.40 3.59 -13.85
N ASP A 424 -19.94 2.37 -14.04
CA ASP A 424 -20.84 1.73 -13.07
C ASP A 424 -20.15 1.48 -11.74
N ALA A 425 -18.96 0.84 -11.76
CA ALA A 425 -18.19 0.59 -10.55
C ALA A 425 -17.74 1.90 -9.88
N THR A 426 -17.49 2.96 -10.67
CA THR A 426 -17.18 4.28 -10.13
C THR A 426 -18.38 4.86 -9.39
N ALA A 427 -19.58 4.82 -9.98
CA ALA A 427 -20.80 5.32 -9.37
C ALA A 427 -21.21 4.54 -8.11
N GLU A 428 -20.96 3.23 -8.07
CA GLU A 428 -21.18 2.41 -6.87
C GLU A 428 -20.20 2.74 -5.73
N THR A 429 -18.96 3.14 -6.07
CA THR A 429 -17.89 3.35 -5.09
C THR A 429 -17.79 4.80 -4.63
N ILE A 430 -18.07 5.77 -5.51
CA ILE A 430 -18.00 7.20 -5.19
C ILE A 430 -19.41 7.79 -5.30
N VAL A 431 -19.99 8.10 -4.14
CA VAL A 431 -21.36 8.64 -4.01
C VAL A 431 -21.28 10.02 -3.37
N ASP A 432 -21.79 11.06 -4.05
CA ASP A 432 -21.77 12.44 -3.57
C ASP A 432 -20.39 12.95 -3.10
N GLY A 433 -19.33 12.49 -3.79
CA GLY A 433 -17.93 12.82 -3.48
C GLY A 433 -17.31 11.99 -2.34
N TRP A 434 -18.08 11.13 -1.70
CA TRP A 434 -17.60 10.19 -0.69
C TRP A 434 -17.26 8.84 -1.31
N LEU A 435 -16.13 8.29 -0.89
CA LEU A 435 -15.66 6.96 -1.29
C LEU A 435 -16.13 5.92 -0.27
N ARG A 436 -16.81 4.90 -0.73
CA ARG A 436 -17.13 3.68 0.01
C ARG A 436 -15.88 2.80 0.10
N SER A 437 -15.44 2.49 1.31
CA SER A 437 -14.26 1.64 1.48
C SER A 437 -14.54 0.15 1.22
N GLY A 438 -15.78 -0.28 1.46
CA GLY A 438 -16.15 -1.68 1.52
C GLY A 438 -15.64 -2.38 2.79
N ASP A 439 -15.14 -1.62 3.76
CA ASP A 439 -14.69 -2.11 5.06
C ASP A 439 -15.69 -1.67 6.14
N LEU A 440 -15.99 -2.57 7.07
CA LEU A 440 -16.81 -2.31 8.24
C LEU A 440 -15.95 -1.83 9.39
N GLY A 441 -16.50 -0.92 10.18
CA GLY A 441 -15.80 -0.42 11.35
C GLY A 441 -16.59 0.63 12.11
N ARG A 442 -15.97 1.22 13.09
CA ARG A 442 -16.55 2.27 13.94
C ARG A 442 -15.56 3.38 14.25
N LEU A 443 -16.12 4.53 14.64
CA LEU A 443 -15.37 5.66 15.21
C LEU A 443 -15.69 5.76 16.71
N ASP A 444 -14.67 5.96 17.53
CA ASP A 444 -14.89 6.31 18.93
C ASP A 444 -15.03 7.83 19.15
N ALA A 445 -15.23 8.23 20.41
CA ALA A 445 -15.42 9.64 20.78
C ALA A 445 -14.18 10.51 20.55
N ASP A 446 -12.99 9.91 20.52
CA ASP A 446 -11.71 10.59 20.30
C ASP A 446 -11.30 10.59 18.83
N GLY A 447 -12.15 10.04 17.93
CA GLY A 447 -11.95 9.98 16.49
C GLY A 447 -11.03 8.86 16.01
N TYR A 448 -10.75 7.87 16.86
CA TYR A 448 -10.03 6.68 16.43
C TYR A 448 -10.93 5.77 15.61
N VAL A 449 -10.39 5.30 14.50
CA VAL A 449 -11.04 4.36 13.57
C VAL A 449 -10.64 2.95 13.94
N TYR A 450 -11.62 2.07 14.03
CA TYR A 450 -11.44 0.64 14.24
C TYR A 450 -12.02 -0.08 13.03
N VAL A 451 -11.17 -0.73 12.24
CA VAL A 451 -11.60 -1.58 11.13
C VAL A 451 -11.91 -2.96 11.71
N GLU A 452 -13.13 -3.42 11.53
CA GLU A 452 -13.64 -4.67 12.10
C GLU A 452 -13.59 -5.82 11.11
N ASP A 453 -14.00 -5.59 9.86
CA ASP A 453 -13.90 -6.56 8.78
C ASP A 453 -14.16 -5.91 7.41
N ARG A 454 -14.23 -6.72 6.36
CA ARG A 454 -14.77 -6.31 5.06
C ARG A 454 -16.25 -6.67 4.98
N VAL A 455 -17.02 -5.78 4.37
CA VAL A 455 -18.47 -6.03 4.11
C VAL A 455 -18.69 -7.39 3.43
N LYS A 456 -17.76 -7.82 2.55
CA LYS A 456 -17.87 -9.07 1.79
C LYS A 456 -17.23 -10.29 2.46
N ASP A 457 -16.41 -10.09 3.48
CA ASP A 457 -15.69 -11.15 4.20
C ASP A 457 -16.33 -11.42 5.58
N MET A 458 -17.27 -10.57 6.01
CA MET A 458 -18.06 -10.76 7.21
C MET A 458 -18.88 -12.06 7.10
N ILE A 459 -18.77 -12.88 8.12
CA ILE A 459 -19.43 -14.19 8.17
C ILE A 459 -20.81 -14.03 8.84
N LEU A 460 -21.87 -14.35 8.11
CA LEU A 460 -23.23 -14.25 8.63
C LEU A 460 -23.68 -15.61 9.18
N ARG A 461 -23.44 -15.84 10.47
CA ARG A 461 -23.74 -17.11 11.15
C ARG A 461 -25.06 -17.03 11.94
N ALA A 462 -26.08 -17.68 11.47
CA ALA A 462 -27.42 -17.71 12.12
C ALA A 462 -28.01 -16.31 12.41
N GLY A 463 -27.70 -15.31 11.55
CA GLY A 463 -28.13 -13.92 11.73
C GLY A 463 -27.18 -13.06 12.59
N GLU A 464 -26.13 -13.66 13.15
CA GLU A 464 -25.10 -12.95 13.90
C GLU A 464 -23.90 -12.65 13.01
N ASN A 465 -23.38 -11.42 13.09
CA ASN A 465 -22.18 -11.00 12.37
C ASN A 465 -20.93 -11.51 13.10
N VAL A 466 -20.10 -12.28 12.41
CA VAL A 466 -18.78 -12.69 12.89
C VAL A 466 -17.72 -12.02 12.02
N TYR A 467 -16.89 -11.22 12.65
CA TYR A 467 -15.81 -10.50 12.00
C TYR A 467 -14.53 -11.33 12.01
N GLY A 468 -14.07 -11.72 10.82
CA GLY A 468 -12.88 -12.58 10.68
C GLY A 468 -11.65 -12.01 11.35
N ALA A 469 -11.45 -10.69 11.30
CA ALA A 469 -10.31 -10.02 11.93
C ALA A 469 -10.32 -10.13 13.47
N GLU A 470 -11.49 -10.12 14.11
CA GLU A 470 -11.61 -10.34 15.57
C GLU A 470 -11.16 -11.75 15.94
N VAL A 471 -11.63 -12.74 15.18
CA VAL A 471 -11.28 -14.16 15.40
C VAL A 471 -9.78 -14.39 15.12
N GLU A 472 -9.24 -13.83 14.03
CA GLU A 472 -7.82 -13.88 13.71
C GLU A 472 -6.96 -13.28 14.83
N SER A 473 -7.37 -12.12 15.37
CA SER A 473 -6.66 -11.47 16.48
C SER A 473 -6.57 -12.38 17.70
N ALA A 474 -7.65 -13.04 18.07
CA ALA A 474 -7.68 -13.99 19.19
C ALA A 474 -6.79 -15.23 18.90
N ILE A 475 -6.79 -15.73 17.66
CA ILE A 475 -5.97 -16.87 17.25
C ILE A 475 -4.47 -16.51 17.29
N TYR A 476 -4.07 -15.33 16.87
CA TYR A 476 -2.67 -14.88 16.91
C TYR A 476 -2.10 -14.74 18.34
N GLU A 477 -2.93 -14.75 19.37
CA GLU A 477 -2.45 -14.79 20.76
C GLU A 477 -1.95 -16.18 21.15
N HIS A 478 -2.23 -17.22 20.36
CA HIS A 478 -1.72 -18.56 20.61
C HIS A 478 -0.26 -18.66 20.18
N PRO A 479 0.66 -19.10 21.07
CA PRO A 479 2.11 -19.08 20.82
C PRO A 479 2.56 -19.94 19.63
N ALA A 480 1.82 -20.97 19.27
CA ALA A 480 2.13 -21.85 18.15
C ALA A 480 1.69 -21.28 16.79
N VAL A 481 0.90 -20.21 16.72
CA VAL A 481 0.36 -19.70 15.47
C VAL A 481 1.35 -18.75 14.79
N HIS A 482 1.68 -19.05 13.54
CA HIS A 482 2.44 -18.19 12.64
C HIS A 482 1.54 -17.36 11.73
N GLU A 483 0.58 -18.01 11.05
CA GLU A 483 -0.39 -17.37 10.17
C GLU A 483 -1.80 -17.88 10.46
N ALA A 484 -2.80 -17.02 10.34
CA ALA A 484 -4.21 -17.38 10.45
C ALA A 484 -5.06 -16.57 9.47
N ALA A 485 -5.95 -17.24 8.75
CA ALA A 485 -6.93 -16.61 7.87
C ALA A 485 -8.31 -17.20 8.15
N VAL A 486 -9.24 -16.36 8.58
CA VAL A 486 -10.62 -16.71 8.91
C VAL A 486 -11.54 -16.38 7.75
N PHE A 487 -12.47 -17.27 7.42
CA PHE A 487 -13.41 -17.14 6.31
C PHE A 487 -14.74 -17.85 6.60
N GLY A 488 -15.82 -17.43 5.95
CA GLY A 488 -17.12 -18.10 6.02
C GLY A 488 -17.12 -19.40 5.23
N VAL A 489 -17.73 -20.45 5.77
CA VAL A 489 -17.98 -21.71 5.06
C VAL A 489 -19.50 -21.89 4.95
N PRO A 490 -20.07 -22.09 3.75
CA PRO A 490 -21.51 -22.28 3.59
C PRO A 490 -22.06 -23.41 4.46
N HIS A 491 -23.18 -23.15 5.16
CA HIS A 491 -23.83 -24.12 6.03
C HIS A 491 -25.35 -24.08 5.83
N GLU A 492 -25.96 -25.23 5.58
CA GLU A 492 -27.37 -25.35 5.20
C GLU A 492 -28.35 -24.67 6.18
N ARG A 493 -28.12 -24.80 7.48
CA ARG A 493 -29.01 -24.25 8.52
C ARG A 493 -28.63 -22.89 9.03
N LEU A 494 -27.33 -22.57 9.06
CA LEU A 494 -26.82 -21.37 9.72
C LEU A 494 -26.47 -20.23 8.71
N GLY A 495 -26.62 -20.50 7.41
CA GLY A 495 -26.14 -19.65 6.36
C GLY A 495 -24.64 -19.87 6.15
N GLU A 496 -23.84 -19.49 7.13
CA GLU A 496 -22.40 -19.75 7.16
C GLU A 496 -21.93 -20.26 8.52
N GLU A 497 -20.79 -20.95 8.52
CA GLU A 497 -19.98 -21.29 9.68
C GLU A 497 -18.60 -20.65 9.58
N VAL A 498 -17.94 -20.52 10.73
CA VAL A 498 -16.60 -19.95 10.79
C VAL A 498 -15.57 -21.03 10.46
N GLY A 499 -14.80 -20.79 9.40
CA GLY A 499 -13.65 -21.58 9.00
C GLY A 499 -12.35 -20.83 9.27
N VAL A 500 -11.25 -21.55 9.51
CA VAL A 500 -9.91 -20.99 9.63
C VAL A 500 -8.87 -21.89 9.01
N ALA A 501 -7.90 -21.29 8.31
CA ALA A 501 -6.65 -21.93 7.92
C ALA A 501 -5.51 -21.35 8.75
N ILE A 502 -4.67 -22.21 9.32
CA ILE A 502 -3.60 -21.85 10.24
C ILE A 502 -2.28 -22.48 9.78
N LEU A 503 -1.22 -21.69 9.76
CA LEU A 503 0.16 -22.16 9.71
C LEU A 503 0.76 -22.06 11.10
N VAL A 504 1.40 -23.12 11.58
CA VAL A 504 2.09 -23.11 12.87
C VAL A 504 3.55 -22.69 12.73
N ASN A 505 4.12 -22.16 13.82
CA ASN A 505 5.54 -21.83 13.90
C ASN A 505 6.42 -23.09 13.75
N ASP A 506 7.59 -22.94 13.17
CA ASP A 506 8.55 -24.04 13.00
C ASP A 506 8.85 -24.74 14.33
N GLY A 507 8.76 -26.07 14.30
CA GLY A 507 9.02 -26.91 15.46
C GLY A 507 7.89 -26.95 16.50
N MET A 508 6.78 -26.27 16.25
CA MET A 508 5.57 -26.32 17.09
C MET A 508 4.49 -27.21 16.49
N THR A 509 3.55 -27.62 17.33
CA THR A 509 2.35 -28.34 16.94
C THR A 509 1.12 -27.64 17.51
N LEU A 510 0.01 -27.73 16.82
CA LEU A 510 -1.28 -27.24 17.26
C LEU A 510 -2.34 -28.19 16.72
N THR A 511 -3.19 -28.69 17.60
CA THR A 511 -4.38 -29.47 17.18
C THR A 511 -5.61 -28.58 17.16
N PRO A 512 -6.63 -28.95 16.39
CA PRO A 512 -7.91 -28.23 16.41
C PRO A 512 -8.55 -28.17 17.82
N GLU A 513 -8.43 -29.24 18.59
CA GLU A 513 -8.94 -29.33 19.95
C GLU A 513 -8.24 -28.35 20.91
N GLU A 514 -6.93 -28.22 20.80
CA GLU A 514 -6.15 -27.23 21.56
C GLU A 514 -6.55 -25.80 21.19
N LEU A 515 -6.74 -25.52 19.90
CA LEU A 515 -7.20 -24.23 19.43
C LEU A 515 -8.60 -23.90 19.99
N TRP A 516 -9.54 -24.84 19.91
CA TRP A 516 -10.88 -24.63 20.43
C TRP A 516 -10.89 -24.38 21.94
N ALA A 517 -10.12 -25.14 22.70
CA ALA A 517 -9.98 -24.93 24.14
C ALA A 517 -9.39 -23.54 24.46
N PHE A 518 -8.41 -23.12 23.68
CA PHE A 518 -7.80 -21.78 23.81
C PHE A 518 -8.79 -20.65 23.51
N LEU A 519 -9.59 -20.78 22.46
CA LEU A 519 -10.55 -19.75 22.05
C LEU A 519 -11.82 -19.72 22.92
N ASP A 520 -12.18 -20.82 23.56
CA ASP A 520 -13.41 -20.95 24.38
C ASP A 520 -13.45 -19.97 25.58
N ILE A 521 -12.28 -19.51 26.02
CA ILE A 521 -12.13 -18.54 27.11
C ILE A 521 -11.83 -17.11 26.62
N LYS A 522 -11.71 -16.89 25.30
CA LYS A 522 -11.29 -15.59 24.72
C LYS A 522 -12.38 -14.90 23.92
N ILE A 523 -13.18 -15.66 23.18
CA ILE A 523 -14.22 -15.11 22.32
C ILE A 523 -15.56 -15.84 22.52
N ALA A 524 -16.64 -15.20 22.07
CA ALA A 524 -17.97 -15.79 22.16
C ALA A 524 -18.06 -17.12 21.38
N LYS A 525 -18.76 -18.10 21.92
CA LYS A 525 -18.81 -19.47 21.38
C LYS A 525 -19.25 -19.55 19.90
N PHE A 526 -20.15 -18.67 19.47
CA PHE A 526 -20.61 -18.65 18.09
C PHE A 526 -19.56 -18.12 17.09
N LYS A 527 -18.52 -17.44 17.58
CA LYS A 527 -17.39 -16.93 16.78
C LYS A 527 -16.26 -17.95 16.63
N ILE A 528 -16.23 -18.99 17.46
CA ILE A 528 -15.15 -19.99 17.44
C ILE A 528 -15.24 -20.77 16.12
N PRO A 529 -14.10 -20.89 15.37
CA PRO A 529 -14.07 -21.64 14.13
C PRO A 529 -14.53 -23.09 14.30
N THR A 530 -15.51 -23.50 13.53
CA THR A 530 -16.01 -24.89 13.51
C THR A 530 -15.25 -25.73 12.48
N GLN A 531 -14.64 -25.10 11.49
CA GLN A 531 -13.83 -25.73 10.45
C GLN A 531 -12.37 -25.27 10.58
N VAL A 532 -11.47 -26.15 11.00
CA VAL A 532 -10.06 -25.81 11.23
C VAL A 532 -9.16 -26.62 10.29
N VAL A 533 -8.33 -25.91 9.52
CA VAL A 533 -7.33 -26.46 8.62
C VAL A 533 -5.94 -26.09 9.15
N ILE A 534 -5.12 -27.08 9.49
CA ILE A 534 -3.71 -26.85 9.79
C ILE A 534 -2.92 -27.04 8.50
N MET A 535 -2.25 -25.98 8.08
CA MET A 535 -1.47 -25.93 6.84
C MET A 535 -0.03 -26.40 7.08
N SER A 536 0.54 -27.06 6.09
CA SER A 536 1.97 -27.45 6.05
C SER A 536 2.84 -26.45 5.29
N GLU A 537 2.21 -25.51 4.58
CA GLU A 537 2.87 -24.49 3.78
C GLU A 537 2.25 -23.12 4.06
N PRO A 538 2.95 -22.01 3.78
CA PRO A 538 2.43 -20.65 3.96
C PRO A 538 1.06 -20.46 3.29
N LEU A 539 0.20 -19.69 3.94
CA LEU A 539 -1.13 -19.40 3.41
C LEU A 539 -1.02 -18.64 2.08
N PRO A 540 -1.90 -18.95 1.09
CA PRO A 540 -1.87 -18.28 -0.21
C PRO A 540 -2.12 -16.79 -0.06
N ARG A 541 -1.31 -15.98 -0.75
CA ARG A 541 -1.34 -14.52 -0.70
C ARG A 541 -1.35 -13.92 -2.09
N ASN A 542 -1.98 -12.76 -2.21
CA ASN A 542 -1.79 -11.93 -3.40
C ASN A 542 -0.44 -11.21 -3.37
N ALA A 543 -0.11 -10.53 -4.47
CA ALA A 543 1.14 -9.76 -4.61
C ALA A 543 1.34 -8.65 -3.57
N ALA A 544 0.26 -8.15 -2.98
CA ALA A 544 0.29 -7.16 -1.90
C ALA A 544 0.46 -7.80 -0.50
N GLY A 545 0.66 -9.12 -0.42
CA GLY A 545 0.85 -9.85 0.84
C GLY A 545 -0.44 -10.19 1.58
N LYS A 546 -1.63 -9.93 1.01
CA LYS A 546 -2.93 -10.24 1.64
C LYS A 546 -3.32 -11.70 1.41
N PHE A 547 -3.88 -12.35 2.43
CA PHE A 547 -4.41 -13.70 2.32
C PHE A 547 -5.54 -13.82 1.28
N LEU A 548 -5.50 -14.87 0.49
CA LEU A 548 -6.52 -15.22 -0.49
C LEU A 548 -7.63 -16.04 0.16
N LYS A 549 -8.39 -15.44 1.11
CA LYS A 549 -9.42 -16.10 1.92
C LYS A 549 -10.45 -16.85 1.07
N ARG A 550 -10.85 -16.28 -0.06
CA ARG A 550 -11.81 -16.91 -0.97
C ARG A 550 -11.27 -18.21 -1.61
N GLU A 551 -9.98 -18.25 -1.89
CA GLU A 551 -9.32 -19.45 -2.42
C GLU A 551 -9.31 -20.55 -1.34
N LEU A 552 -8.92 -20.21 -0.11
CA LEU A 552 -8.97 -21.11 1.04
C LEU A 552 -10.38 -21.66 1.28
N GLN A 553 -11.38 -20.78 1.30
CA GLN A 553 -12.80 -21.17 1.39
C GLN A 553 -13.18 -22.18 0.31
N GLN A 554 -12.83 -21.91 -0.97
CA GLN A 554 -13.17 -22.80 -2.08
C GLN A 554 -12.51 -24.17 -1.93
N HIS A 555 -11.28 -24.24 -1.46
CA HIS A 555 -10.57 -25.48 -1.22
C HIS A 555 -11.20 -26.30 -0.09
N VAL A 556 -11.68 -25.66 0.97
CA VAL A 556 -12.42 -26.31 2.06
C VAL A 556 -13.77 -26.84 1.54
N VAL A 557 -14.53 -26.00 0.85
CA VAL A 557 -15.87 -26.37 0.30
C VAL A 557 -15.76 -27.53 -0.70
N LYS A 558 -14.71 -27.55 -1.53
CA LYS A 558 -14.44 -28.63 -2.50
C LYS A 558 -13.83 -29.89 -1.85
N GLY A 559 -13.47 -29.84 -0.57
CA GLY A 559 -12.82 -30.95 0.14
C GLY A 559 -11.38 -31.22 -0.28
N THR A 560 -10.75 -30.29 -1.00
CA THR A 560 -9.32 -30.37 -1.38
C THR A 560 -8.40 -29.99 -0.22
N LEU A 561 -8.88 -29.17 0.72
CA LEU A 561 -8.31 -29.00 2.05
C LEU A 561 -9.22 -29.68 3.07
N LYS A 562 -8.65 -30.60 3.85
CA LYS A 562 -9.40 -31.30 4.89
C LYS A 562 -9.44 -30.46 6.15
N ALA A 563 -10.63 -29.97 6.50
CA ALA A 563 -10.86 -29.30 7.76
C ALA A 563 -11.25 -30.32 8.85
N ALA A 564 -10.74 -30.13 10.06
CA ALA A 564 -11.31 -30.76 11.24
C ALA A 564 -12.56 -29.99 11.65
N SER A 565 -13.65 -30.71 11.93
CA SER A 565 -14.93 -30.12 12.33
C SER A 565 -15.16 -30.29 13.82
N ARG A 566 -15.67 -29.24 14.48
CA ARG A 566 -16.00 -29.23 15.91
C ARG A 566 -17.36 -29.88 16.18
#